data_a182c50afbecb445cc18e45d33a91702
#
_entry.id   a182c50afbecb445cc18e45d33a91702
#
_cell.length_a   1.000
_cell.length_b   1.000
_cell.length_c   1.000
_cell.angle_alpha   90.00
_cell.angle_beta   90.00
_cell.angle_gamma   90.00
#
_symmetry.space_group_name_H-M   'P 1'
#
loop_
_entity.id
_entity.type
_entity.pdbx_description
1 polymer ?
#
loop_
_entity_poly.entity_id
_entity_poly.type
_entity_poly.pdbx_seq_one_letter_code
_entity_poly.pdbx_strand_id
1 'polypeptide(L)'
;MGTNTPIYRPNVAAIIRRSDHKILVGERSDRPGSWQFPQGGIKPGETPEQALERELLEEVGLPGGSYRIIERKEPYRYLFDGGRTKEGFHGQEQIYFLIELLPGFEPKNETSEPEFRALNWIVPSEFNIEWLPPFKREVYRQVLSLFLGVQALVGDKR
;
A
#
# COMPACT_ATOMS: atom_id res chain seq x y z
N MET A 1 -31.99 17.57 -6.62
CA MET A 1 -30.66 17.81 -6.76
C MET A 1 -29.75 16.88 -6.03
N GLY A 2 -29.23 15.95 -6.70
CA GLY A 2 -28.30 15.04 -6.11
C GLY A 2 -26.94 15.69 -5.88
N THR A 3 -26.38 15.51 -4.73
CA THR A 3 -24.99 15.86 -4.52
C THR A 3 -24.13 14.75 -5.11
N ASN A 4 -23.15 15.10 -5.91
CA ASN A 4 -22.23 14.13 -6.46
C ASN A 4 -21.15 13.82 -5.43
N THR A 5 -21.57 13.33 -4.27
CA THR A 5 -20.64 12.95 -3.20
C THR A 5 -19.90 11.69 -3.65
N PRO A 6 -18.56 11.72 -3.66
CA PRO A 6 -17.79 10.54 -4.03
C PRO A 6 -18.03 9.37 -3.09
N ILE A 7 -18.04 8.17 -3.64
CA ILE A 7 -18.13 6.93 -2.88
C ILE A 7 -16.73 6.31 -2.88
N TYR A 8 -16.20 6.07 -1.69
CA TYR A 8 -14.85 5.52 -1.52
C TYR A 8 -14.91 4.05 -1.16
N ARG A 9 -14.04 3.26 -1.77
CA ARG A 9 -13.90 1.84 -1.44
C ARG A 9 -13.05 1.71 -0.18
N PRO A 10 -13.55 1.04 0.87
CA PRO A 10 -12.72 0.77 2.05
C PRO A 10 -11.54 -0.11 1.69
N ASN A 11 -10.36 0.25 2.16
CA ASN A 11 -9.11 -0.36 1.73
C ASN A 11 -8.10 -0.34 2.87
N VAL A 12 -7.21 -1.33 2.91
CA VAL A 12 -6.07 -1.35 3.83
C VAL A 12 -4.80 -1.29 3.02
N ALA A 13 -3.77 -0.67 3.59
CA ALA A 13 -2.45 -0.61 2.99
C ALA A 13 -1.40 -0.82 4.09
N ALA A 14 -0.27 -1.39 3.72
CA ALA A 14 0.75 -1.74 4.69
C ALA A 14 2.13 -1.22 4.29
N ILE A 15 2.78 -0.53 5.21
CA ILE A 15 4.22 -0.27 5.12
C ILE A 15 4.88 -1.37 5.93
N ILE A 16 5.59 -2.27 5.24
CA ILE A 16 6.25 -3.42 5.85
C ILE A 16 7.71 -3.07 6.06
N ARG A 17 8.12 -2.98 7.32
CA ARG A 17 9.47 -2.60 7.68
C ARG A 17 10.24 -3.81 8.22
N ARG A 18 11.47 -3.95 7.78
CA ARG A 18 12.38 -4.98 8.23
C ARG A 18 13.27 -4.43 9.37
N SER A 19 13.98 -5.32 10.07
CA SER A 19 14.82 -4.92 11.22
C SER A 19 15.93 -3.92 10.85
N ASP A 20 16.36 -3.89 9.60
CA ASP A 20 17.34 -2.91 9.12
C ASP A 20 16.70 -1.59 8.69
N HIS A 21 15.42 -1.40 9.00
CA HIS A 21 14.60 -0.23 8.68
C HIS A 21 14.29 -0.04 7.19
N LYS A 22 14.62 -1.00 6.34
CA LYS A 22 14.17 -0.97 4.95
C LYS A 22 12.70 -1.34 4.87
N ILE A 23 12.03 -0.80 3.86
CA ILE A 23 10.61 -1.05 3.64
C ILE A 23 10.38 -1.79 2.33
N LEU A 24 9.31 -2.56 2.28
CA LEU A 24 8.99 -3.38 1.12
C LEU A 24 8.18 -2.59 0.10
N VAL A 25 8.59 -2.67 -1.16
CA VAL A 25 7.80 -2.18 -2.28
C VAL A 25 7.64 -3.31 -3.28
N GLY A 26 6.48 -3.34 -3.95
CA GLY A 26 6.20 -4.31 -4.99
C GLY A 26 5.95 -3.63 -6.32
N GLU A 27 6.53 -4.19 -7.37
CA GLU A 27 6.29 -3.71 -8.73
C GLU A 27 5.03 -4.37 -9.28
N ARG A 28 4.09 -3.56 -9.73
CA ARG A 28 2.81 -4.06 -10.22
C ARG A 28 2.98 -4.88 -11.49
N SER A 29 2.32 -6.05 -11.53
CA SER A 29 2.33 -6.91 -12.70
C SER A 29 1.66 -6.24 -13.91
N ASP A 30 0.61 -5.44 -13.67
CA ASP A 30 -0.15 -4.79 -14.73
C ASP A 30 0.42 -3.43 -15.15
N ARG A 31 1.45 -2.95 -14.45
CA ARG A 31 2.03 -1.63 -14.73
C ARG A 31 3.52 -1.65 -14.39
N PRO A 32 4.36 -2.17 -15.31
CA PRO A 32 5.81 -2.20 -15.09
C PRO A 32 6.38 -0.82 -14.77
N GLY A 33 7.30 -0.75 -13.82
CA GLY A 33 7.87 0.50 -13.34
C GLY A 33 7.08 1.18 -12.24
N SER A 34 5.87 0.69 -11.92
CA SER A 34 5.06 1.23 -10.84
C SER A 34 5.29 0.40 -9.58
N TRP A 35 5.98 0.98 -8.62
CA TRP A 35 6.26 0.35 -7.33
C TRP A 35 5.39 0.96 -6.25
N GLN A 36 4.82 0.13 -5.40
CA GLN A 36 3.89 0.59 -4.38
C GLN A 36 3.91 -0.33 -3.16
N PHE A 37 3.22 0.10 -2.11
CA PHE A 37 2.97 -0.74 -0.94
C PHE A 37 1.86 -1.74 -1.22
N PRO A 38 1.87 -2.90 -0.55
CA PRO A 38 0.74 -3.82 -0.59
C PRO A 38 -0.53 -3.13 -0.09
N GLN A 39 -1.63 -3.38 -0.78
CA GLN A 39 -2.92 -2.81 -0.41
C GLN A 39 -4.04 -3.64 -1.02
N GLY A 40 -5.22 -3.56 -0.41
CA GLY A 40 -6.37 -4.27 -0.94
C GLY A 40 -7.65 -3.87 -0.25
N GLY A 41 -8.78 -4.23 -0.86
CA GLY A 41 -10.10 -3.86 -0.35
C GLY A 41 -10.50 -4.64 0.89
N ILE A 42 -11.27 -3.98 1.75
CA ILE A 42 -11.88 -4.61 2.91
C ILE A 42 -13.19 -5.24 2.44
N LYS A 43 -13.36 -6.52 2.66
CA LYS A 43 -14.57 -7.23 2.27
C LYS A 43 -15.67 -7.03 3.30
N PRO A 44 -16.97 -7.13 2.89
CA PRO A 44 -18.05 -7.05 3.86
C PRO A 44 -17.87 -8.03 5.00
N GLY A 45 -18.02 -7.54 6.23
CA GLY A 45 -17.87 -8.37 7.43
C GLY A 45 -16.44 -8.52 7.94
N GLU A 46 -15.44 -8.05 7.19
CA GLU A 46 -14.06 -8.06 7.67
C GLU A 46 -13.77 -6.83 8.52
N THR A 47 -12.99 -7.02 9.59
CA THR A 47 -12.35 -5.88 10.24
C THR A 47 -11.14 -5.44 9.39
N PRO A 48 -10.64 -4.20 9.57
CA PRO A 48 -9.43 -3.80 8.88
C PRO A 48 -8.24 -4.74 9.13
N GLU A 49 -8.08 -5.24 10.36
CA GLU A 49 -7.00 -6.17 10.69
C GLU A 49 -7.15 -7.50 9.98
N GLN A 50 -8.38 -7.99 9.83
CA GLN A 50 -8.63 -9.22 9.07
C GLN A 50 -8.33 -9.03 7.59
N ALA A 51 -8.71 -7.89 7.02
CA ALA A 51 -8.38 -7.56 5.63
C ALA A 51 -6.87 -7.48 5.43
N LEU A 52 -6.16 -6.84 6.36
CA LEU A 52 -4.71 -6.75 6.33
C LEU A 52 -4.08 -8.13 6.31
N GLU A 53 -4.50 -9.00 7.23
CA GLU A 53 -3.95 -10.36 7.32
C GLU A 53 -4.17 -11.14 6.03
N ARG A 54 -5.37 -11.07 5.47
CA ARG A 54 -5.69 -11.74 4.20
C ARG A 54 -4.85 -11.19 3.05
N GLU A 55 -4.76 -9.87 2.92
CA GLU A 55 -4.01 -9.25 1.82
C GLU A 55 -2.52 -9.52 1.90
N LEU A 56 -1.94 -9.50 3.10
CA LEU A 56 -0.51 -9.79 3.25
C LEU A 56 -0.20 -11.24 2.90
N LEU A 57 -1.09 -12.16 3.24
CA LEU A 57 -0.92 -13.55 2.86
C LEU A 57 -1.05 -13.74 1.34
N GLU A 58 -2.09 -13.15 0.74
CA GLU A 58 -2.36 -13.30 -0.68
C GLU A 58 -1.32 -12.62 -1.56
N GLU A 59 -0.90 -11.41 -1.22
CA GLU A 59 -0.05 -10.63 -2.10
C GLU A 59 1.44 -10.83 -1.89
N VAL A 60 1.86 -11.00 -0.62
CA VAL A 60 3.29 -11.09 -0.31
C VAL A 60 3.65 -12.32 0.52
N GLY A 61 2.72 -13.26 0.67
CA GLY A 61 2.99 -14.54 1.30
C GLY A 61 3.36 -14.49 2.77
N LEU A 62 2.94 -13.44 3.49
CA LEU A 62 3.21 -13.29 4.90
C LEU A 62 2.02 -13.77 5.72
N PRO A 63 2.15 -14.89 6.44
CA PRO A 63 1.05 -15.40 7.27
C PRO A 63 0.89 -14.57 8.54
N GLY A 64 -0.26 -14.71 9.19
CA GLY A 64 -0.46 -14.17 10.53
C GLY A 64 0.63 -14.69 11.45
N GLY A 65 1.13 -13.84 12.35
CA GLY A 65 2.22 -14.18 13.23
C GLY A 65 3.61 -13.93 12.68
N SER A 66 3.73 -13.54 11.39
CA SER A 66 5.03 -13.24 10.80
C SER A 66 5.42 -11.76 10.98
N TYR A 67 4.54 -10.96 11.55
CA TYR A 67 4.77 -9.52 11.72
C TYR A 67 4.02 -9.01 12.95
N ARG A 68 4.38 -7.79 13.36
CA ARG A 68 3.67 -7.06 14.40
C ARG A 68 3.13 -5.76 13.82
N ILE A 69 1.92 -5.40 14.21
CA ILE A 69 1.37 -4.08 13.88
C ILE A 69 1.96 -3.08 14.86
N ILE A 70 2.68 -2.09 14.33
CA ILE A 70 3.32 -1.05 15.14
C ILE A 70 2.41 0.15 15.27
N GLU A 71 1.73 0.53 14.19
CA GLU A 71 0.95 1.76 14.16
C GLU A 71 -0.13 1.66 13.11
N ARG A 72 -1.26 2.32 13.37
CA ARG A 72 -2.38 2.41 12.42
C ARG A 72 -2.81 3.86 12.35
N LYS A 73 -2.99 4.37 11.13
CA LYS A 73 -3.50 5.72 10.90
C LYS A 73 -4.56 5.70 9.82
N GLU A 74 -5.58 6.56 9.97
CA GLU A 74 -6.70 6.65 9.05
C GLU A 74 -7.49 7.94 9.26
N PRO A 75 -8.29 8.37 8.27
CA PRO A 75 -8.35 7.84 6.91
C PRO A 75 -7.41 8.57 5.95
N TYR A 76 -7.04 7.88 4.86
CA TYR A 76 -6.35 8.50 3.73
C TYR A 76 -7.18 8.26 2.48
N ARG A 77 -7.55 9.31 1.79
CA ARG A 77 -8.45 9.21 0.64
C ARG A 77 -7.80 9.73 -0.61
N TYR A 78 -8.12 9.08 -1.73
CA TYR A 78 -7.81 9.63 -3.05
C TYR A 78 -8.92 9.25 -4.03
N LEU A 79 -9.11 10.09 -5.05
CA LEU A 79 -10.04 9.84 -6.15
C LEU A 79 -9.28 9.24 -7.31
N PHE A 80 -9.96 8.33 -8.05
CA PHE A 80 -9.37 7.80 -9.27
C PHE A 80 -9.29 8.92 -10.32
N ASP A 81 -8.34 8.76 -11.25
CA ASP A 81 -8.04 9.76 -12.25
C ASP A 81 -9.22 10.01 -13.21
N GLY A 82 -9.40 11.29 -13.59
CA GLY A 82 -10.34 11.68 -14.63
C GLY A 82 -11.80 11.36 -14.36
N GLY A 83 -12.21 11.27 -13.10
CA GLY A 83 -13.59 10.97 -12.76
C GLY A 83 -13.98 9.53 -13.01
N ARG A 84 -13.01 8.66 -13.28
CA ARG A 84 -13.29 7.23 -13.49
C ARG A 84 -13.82 6.58 -12.23
N THR A 85 -14.65 5.55 -12.43
CA THR A 85 -15.11 4.71 -11.33
C THR A 85 -14.56 3.30 -11.52
N LYS A 86 -14.41 2.58 -10.43
CA LYS A 86 -14.01 1.18 -10.45
C LYS A 86 -14.96 0.45 -9.50
N GLU A 87 -15.69 -0.52 -10.03
CA GLU A 87 -16.69 -1.28 -9.26
C GLU A 87 -17.70 -0.37 -8.53
N GLY A 88 -18.03 0.77 -9.14
CA GLY A 88 -18.98 1.73 -8.56
C GLY A 88 -18.35 2.73 -7.60
N PHE A 89 -17.05 2.63 -7.31
CA PHE A 89 -16.38 3.55 -6.41
C PHE A 89 -15.64 4.63 -7.17
N HIS A 90 -15.58 5.82 -6.60
CA HIS A 90 -14.88 6.97 -7.18
C HIS A 90 -13.45 7.07 -6.71
N GLY A 91 -13.10 6.40 -5.65
CA GLY A 91 -11.76 6.41 -5.09
C GLY A 91 -11.62 5.39 -3.98
N GLN A 92 -10.57 5.52 -3.19
CA GLN A 92 -10.33 4.64 -2.06
C GLN A 92 -10.19 5.43 -0.76
N GLU A 93 -10.67 4.84 0.31
CA GLU A 93 -10.44 5.33 1.67
C GLU A 93 -9.60 4.28 2.37
N GLN A 94 -8.37 4.65 2.72
CA GLN A 94 -7.38 3.70 3.17
C GLN A 94 -7.10 3.83 4.67
N ILE A 95 -6.96 2.67 5.30
CA ILE A 95 -6.39 2.54 6.63
C ILE A 95 -4.97 2.04 6.41
N TYR A 96 -3.98 2.83 6.86
CA TYR A 96 -2.58 2.46 6.73
C TYR A 96 -2.07 1.83 8.00
N PHE A 97 -1.32 0.74 7.84
CA PHE A 97 -0.64 0.05 8.93
C PHE A 97 0.86 0.10 8.70
N LEU A 98 1.60 0.46 9.74
CA LEU A 98 3.04 0.20 9.78
C LEU A 98 3.22 -1.12 10.49
N ILE A 99 3.81 -2.07 9.82
CA ILE A 99 4.08 -3.39 10.41
C ILE A 99 5.57 -3.66 10.40
N GLU A 100 6.02 -4.48 11.34
CA GLU A 100 7.40 -4.90 11.44
C GLU A 100 7.47 -6.41 11.23
N LEU A 101 8.27 -6.80 10.23
CA LEU A 101 8.48 -8.20 9.91
C LEU A 101 9.32 -8.85 11.01
N LEU A 102 8.87 -10.00 11.49
CA LEU A 102 9.61 -10.75 12.52
C LEU A 102 10.75 -11.55 11.88
N PRO A 103 11.82 -11.83 12.63
CA PRO A 103 12.95 -12.60 12.11
C PRO A 103 12.51 -13.97 11.60
N GLY A 104 13.15 -14.42 10.51
CA GLY A 104 12.89 -15.73 9.94
C GLY A 104 11.78 -15.79 8.92
N PHE A 105 11.10 -14.67 8.64
CA PHE A 105 10.05 -14.62 7.64
C PHE A 105 10.48 -13.75 6.47
N GLU A 106 10.10 -14.18 5.26
CA GLU A 106 10.43 -13.49 4.02
C GLU A 106 9.17 -13.32 3.18
N PRO A 107 8.92 -12.13 2.63
CA PRO A 107 7.80 -11.97 1.70
C PRO A 107 8.09 -12.68 0.38
N LYS A 108 7.02 -13.10 -0.28
CA LYS A 108 7.09 -13.80 -1.57
C LYS A 108 5.95 -13.33 -2.46
N ASN A 109 6.20 -13.25 -3.75
CA ASN A 109 5.16 -12.93 -4.73
C ASN A 109 4.70 -14.16 -5.51
N GLU A 110 4.90 -15.35 -4.97
CA GLU A 110 4.56 -16.62 -5.60
C GLU A 110 3.11 -16.96 -5.38
N THR A 111 2.23 -16.41 -6.21
CA THR A 111 0.82 -16.74 -6.22
C THR A 111 0.40 -17.12 -7.63
N SER A 112 -0.79 -17.68 -7.79
CA SER A 112 -1.29 -18.07 -9.12
C SER A 112 -1.52 -16.86 -10.02
N GLU A 113 -1.89 -15.71 -9.43
CA GLU A 113 -2.11 -14.47 -10.17
C GLU A 113 -1.44 -13.34 -9.39
N PRO A 114 -0.12 -13.20 -9.51
CA PRO A 114 0.61 -12.25 -8.68
C PRO A 114 0.26 -10.81 -9.03
N GLU A 115 -0.13 -10.05 -8.03
CA GLU A 115 -0.33 -8.61 -8.15
C GLU A 115 1.00 -7.90 -8.37
N PHE A 116 2.06 -8.40 -7.75
CA PHE A 116 3.41 -7.90 -7.92
C PHE A 116 4.26 -8.89 -8.69
N ARG A 117 4.95 -8.42 -9.72
CA ARG A 117 5.90 -9.25 -10.47
C ARG A 117 7.28 -9.27 -9.83
N ALA A 118 7.55 -8.32 -8.92
CA ALA A 118 8.83 -8.23 -8.21
C ALA A 118 8.60 -7.56 -6.86
N LEU A 119 9.42 -7.93 -5.90
CA LEU A 119 9.45 -7.31 -4.57
C LEU A 119 10.86 -6.77 -4.33
N ASN A 120 10.96 -5.64 -3.64
CA ASN A 120 12.26 -5.06 -3.32
C ASN A 120 12.20 -4.36 -1.96
N TRP A 121 13.33 -4.38 -1.27
CA TRP A 121 13.54 -3.65 -0.03
C TRP A 121 14.30 -2.38 -0.33
N ILE A 122 13.79 -1.25 0.13
CA ILE A 122 14.42 0.05 -0.11
C ILE A 122 14.59 0.81 1.20
N VAL A 123 15.56 1.70 1.23
CA VAL A 123 15.65 2.72 2.27
C VAL A 123 14.44 3.65 2.07
N PRO A 124 13.69 3.99 3.12
CA PRO A 124 12.46 4.79 2.93
C PRO A 124 12.64 6.08 2.12
N SER A 125 13.77 6.78 2.30
CA SER A 125 14.04 8.03 1.56
C SER A 125 14.31 7.81 0.07
N GLU A 126 14.45 6.55 -0.36
CA GLU A 126 14.62 6.20 -1.77
C GLU A 126 13.31 6.02 -2.51
N PHE A 127 12.18 6.08 -1.81
CA PHE A 127 10.88 5.94 -2.47
C PHE A 127 10.70 7.08 -3.47
N ASN A 128 10.50 6.73 -4.74
CA ASN A 128 10.32 7.72 -5.80
C ASN A 128 8.83 7.94 -6.04
N ILE A 129 8.37 9.17 -5.82
CA ILE A 129 6.95 9.48 -5.94
C ILE A 129 6.44 9.28 -7.38
N GLU A 130 7.32 9.35 -8.35
CA GLU A 130 6.94 9.19 -9.75
C GLU A 130 6.71 7.73 -10.17
N TRP A 131 6.99 6.77 -9.28
CA TRP A 131 6.56 5.39 -9.50
C TRP A 131 5.04 5.28 -9.51
N LEU A 132 4.35 6.26 -8.93
CA LEU A 132 2.92 6.23 -8.72
C LEU A 132 2.20 7.13 -9.72
N PRO A 133 0.96 6.78 -10.10
CA PRO A 133 0.13 7.72 -10.83
C PRO A 133 -0.14 8.95 -9.97
N PRO A 134 -0.33 10.13 -10.60
CA PRO A 134 -0.47 11.39 -9.85
C PRO A 134 -1.52 11.37 -8.74
N PHE A 135 -2.64 10.67 -8.94
CA PHE A 135 -3.73 10.68 -7.96
C PHE A 135 -3.40 9.96 -6.64
N LYS A 136 -2.34 9.16 -6.61
CA LYS A 136 -1.91 8.46 -5.37
C LYS A 136 -0.80 9.20 -4.62
N ARG A 137 -0.15 10.17 -5.26
CA ARG A 137 1.10 10.74 -4.75
C ARG A 137 0.96 11.44 -3.42
N GLU A 138 -0.13 12.19 -3.22
CA GLU A 138 -0.30 12.95 -1.99
C GLU A 138 -0.43 12.05 -0.77
N VAL A 139 -1.21 10.95 -0.89
CA VAL A 139 -1.34 10.00 0.22
C VAL A 139 0.03 9.41 0.57
N TYR A 140 0.82 9.03 -0.45
CA TYR A 140 2.14 8.46 -0.19
C TYR A 140 3.07 9.48 0.48
N ARG A 141 3.04 10.75 0.07
CA ARG A 141 3.82 11.80 0.74
C ARG A 141 3.45 11.88 2.22
N GLN A 142 2.15 11.85 2.52
CA GLN A 142 1.67 11.93 3.88
C GLN A 142 2.10 10.73 4.72
N VAL A 143 1.92 9.51 4.21
CA VAL A 143 2.24 8.33 5.01
C VAL A 143 3.76 8.16 5.19
N LEU A 144 4.57 8.48 4.19
CA LEU A 144 6.01 8.45 4.34
C LEU A 144 6.48 9.44 5.40
N SER A 145 5.92 10.63 5.41
CA SER A 145 6.25 11.64 6.40
C SER A 145 5.77 11.25 7.79
N LEU A 146 4.51 10.86 7.92
CA LEU A 146 3.89 10.63 9.23
C LEU A 146 4.34 9.34 9.89
N PHE A 147 4.57 8.27 9.12
CA PHE A 147 5.01 7.00 9.69
C PHE A 147 6.54 6.91 9.83
N LEU A 148 7.27 7.48 8.88
CA LEU A 148 8.71 7.23 8.76
C LEU A 148 9.56 8.50 8.81
N GLY A 149 8.93 9.67 8.81
CA GLY A 149 9.65 10.94 8.89
C GLY A 149 10.51 11.24 7.67
N VAL A 150 10.16 10.73 6.50
CA VAL A 150 10.96 10.92 5.28
C VAL A 150 10.13 11.60 4.18
N GLN A 151 10.83 12.18 3.22
CA GLN A 151 10.24 12.73 2.02
C GLN A 151 10.61 11.84 0.83
N ALA A 152 9.64 11.64 -0.07
CA ALA A 152 9.89 10.85 -1.28
C ALA A 152 10.78 11.61 -2.25
N LEU A 153 11.55 10.86 -3.04
CA LEU A 153 12.28 11.43 -4.17
C LEU A 153 11.30 11.84 -5.27
N VAL A 154 11.71 12.83 -6.05
CA VAL A 154 10.95 13.31 -7.20
C VAL A 154 11.80 13.12 -8.44
N GLY A 155 11.36 12.21 -9.31
CA GLY A 155 12.07 11.95 -10.55
C GLY A 155 13.41 11.25 -10.37
N ASP A 156 14.11 11.12 -11.48
CA ASP A 156 15.42 10.49 -11.51
C ASP A 156 16.49 11.58 -11.35
N LYS A 157 17.03 11.65 -10.16
CA LYS A 157 18.05 12.65 -9.84
C LYS A 157 19.43 12.03 -10.00
N ARG A 158 20.07 12.38 -11.06
CA ARG A 158 21.40 11.90 -11.36
C ARG A 158 22.41 12.99 -11.25
#